data_f2882715614b923f2fa555635f8e9b3d
#
_entry.id   f2882715614b923f2fa555635f8e9b3d
#
_cell.length_a   1.000
_cell.length_b   1.000
_cell.length_c   1.000
_cell.angle_alpha   90.00
_cell.angle_beta   90.00
_cell.angle_gamma   90.00
#
_symmetry.space_group_name_H-M   'P 1'
#
loop_
_entity.id
_entity.type
_entity.pdbx_description
1 polymer ?
#
loop_
_entity_poly.entity_id
_entity_poly.type
_entity_poly.pdbx_seq_one_letter_code
_entity_poly.pdbx_strand_id
1 'polypeptide(L)'
;MTTTNATPEGIPDRLYGRRRGHPLRARQQRLMEVTLPRLRLSPEVAAGPRAAFPASVNALWLEVGFGGGEHALAQVAAHPRAGLIACEVFENGLCSLLSRLVPEGGEETAPLPGNLLLWDADARRLLAALPDACLDRLFLLFPDPWPKARHAKRRFVHPALLPVVARVMKPGADWRIATDDPTYQ
;
A
#
# COMPACT_ATOMS: atom_id res chain seq x y z
N MET A 1 -22.39 -11.44 -10.78
CA MET A 1 -22.73 -10.13 -10.19
C MET A 1 -21.42 -9.34 -10.12
N THR A 2 -21.26 -8.38 -11.00
CA THR A 2 -20.07 -7.53 -11.11
C THR A 2 -20.09 -6.54 -9.95
N THR A 3 -19.30 -6.80 -8.92
CA THR A 3 -19.03 -5.81 -7.88
C THR A 3 -18.21 -4.68 -8.48
N THR A 4 -18.87 -3.63 -8.84
CA THR A 4 -18.24 -2.36 -9.21
C THR A 4 -17.55 -1.83 -7.95
N ASN A 5 -16.21 -1.97 -7.88
CA ASN A 5 -15.37 -1.30 -6.87
C ASN A 5 -15.41 0.22 -7.15
N ALA A 6 -16.52 0.85 -6.83
CA ALA A 6 -16.67 2.29 -6.96
C ALA A 6 -15.80 2.98 -5.91
N THR A 7 -15.03 3.97 -6.34
CA THR A 7 -14.36 4.90 -5.45
C THR A 7 -15.42 5.60 -4.59
N PRO A 8 -15.14 5.93 -3.31
CA PRO A 8 -16.10 6.64 -2.46
C PRO A 8 -16.62 7.91 -3.13
N GLU A 9 -17.91 8.17 -2.96
CA GLU A 9 -18.59 9.31 -3.57
C GLU A 9 -17.86 10.62 -3.24
N GLY A 10 -17.58 11.45 -4.24
CA GLY A 10 -16.82 12.71 -4.09
C GLY A 10 -15.30 12.60 -4.28
N ILE A 11 -14.76 11.39 -4.42
CA ILE A 11 -13.35 11.19 -4.78
C ILE A 11 -13.28 10.89 -6.28
N PRO A 12 -12.49 11.64 -7.07
CA PRO A 12 -12.35 11.34 -8.50
C PRO A 12 -11.81 9.92 -8.69
N ASP A 13 -12.44 9.09 -9.51
CA ASP A 13 -11.93 7.78 -9.89
C ASP A 13 -10.75 7.93 -10.87
N ARG A 14 -9.76 8.67 -10.43
CA ARG A 14 -8.53 8.91 -11.19
C ARG A 14 -7.35 8.92 -10.23
N LEU A 15 -6.43 8.01 -10.48
CA LEU A 15 -5.14 8.03 -9.81
C LEU A 15 -4.36 9.28 -10.23
N TYR A 16 -3.90 10.02 -9.24
CA TYR A 16 -2.97 11.14 -9.41
C TYR A 16 -1.58 10.68 -8.93
N GLY A 17 -0.56 11.07 -9.65
CA GLY A 17 0.81 10.67 -9.35
C GLY A 17 1.46 9.93 -10.51
N ARG A 18 2.75 9.70 -10.38
CA ARG A 18 3.55 9.03 -11.39
C ARG A 18 3.44 7.51 -11.23
N ARG A 19 3.03 6.80 -12.29
CA ARG A 19 3.04 5.33 -12.30
C ARG A 19 4.35 4.75 -12.84
N ARG A 20 4.97 5.43 -13.80
CA ARG A 20 6.20 5.01 -14.47
C ARG A 20 7.27 6.07 -14.35
N GLY A 21 8.49 5.64 -14.11
CA GLY A 21 9.67 6.46 -14.09
C GLY A 21 10.60 6.16 -15.25
N HIS A 22 11.85 5.84 -14.93
CA HIS A 22 12.79 5.33 -15.93
C HIS A 22 12.36 3.95 -16.42
N PRO A 23 12.66 3.57 -17.68
CA PRO A 23 12.44 2.21 -18.17
C PRO A 23 13.07 1.18 -17.24
N LEU A 24 12.34 0.11 -16.99
CA LEU A 24 12.82 -0.97 -16.13
C LEU A 24 13.96 -1.73 -16.82
N ARG A 25 15.03 -2.02 -16.08
CA ARG A 25 16.10 -2.91 -16.52
C ARG A 25 15.61 -4.36 -16.49
N ALA A 26 16.30 -5.26 -17.20
CA ALA A 26 15.91 -6.66 -17.32
C ALA A 26 15.59 -7.34 -15.97
N ARG A 27 16.47 -7.15 -14.96
CA ARG A 27 16.21 -7.68 -13.61
C ARG A 27 14.95 -7.09 -12.97
N GLN A 28 14.73 -5.79 -13.13
CA GLN A 28 13.54 -5.13 -12.58
C GLN A 28 12.25 -5.65 -13.25
N GLN A 29 12.27 -5.87 -14.56
CA GLN A 29 11.16 -6.50 -15.28
C GLN A 29 10.88 -7.89 -14.71
N ARG A 30 11.93 -8.71 -14.51
CA ARG A 30 11.80 -10.04 -13.92
C ARG A 30 11.24 -10.00 -12.49
N LEU A 31 11.65 -9.07 -11.65
CA LEU A 31 11.08 -8.88 -10.32
C LEU A 31 9.57 -8.57 -10.39
N MET A 32 9.15 -7.74 -11.33
CA MET A 32 7.73 -7.41 -11.53
C MET A 32 6.92 -8.59 -12.07
N GLU A 33 7.51 -9.41 -12.94
CA GLU A 33 6.84 -10.53 -13.58
C GLU A 33 6.73 -11.78 -12.70
N VAL A 34 7.76 -12.07 -11.89
CA VAL A 34 7.83 -13.34 -11.15
C VAL A 34 7.84 -13.17 -9.63
N THR A 35 8.44 -12.10 -9.10
CA THR A 35 8.50 -11.91 -7.64
C THR A 35 7.26 -11.19 -7.11
N LEU A 36 6.83 -10.09 -7.76
CA LEU A 36 5.66 -9.32 -7.33
C LEU A 36 4.40 -10.19 -7.21
N PRO A 37 4.05 -11.09 -8.16
CA PRO A 37 2.86 -11.94 -8.01
C PRO A 37 2.84 -12.79 -6.76
N ARG A 38 4.00 -13.16 -6.20
CA ARG A 38 4.12 -13.95 -4.97
C ARG A 38 3.81 -13.17 -3.69
N LEU A 39 3.82 -11.84 -3.77
CA LEU A 39 3.48 -10.94 -2.65
C LEU A 39 2.19 -10.15 -2.91
N ARG A 40 1.65 -10.22 -4.12
CA ARG A 40 0.51 -9.38 -4.49
C ARG A 40 -0.75 -9.80 -3.74
N LEU A 41 -1.36 -8.84 -3.07
CA LEU A 41 -2.72 -8.98 -2.56
C LEU A 41 -3.71 -8.87 -3.73
N SER A 42 -4.47 -9.92 -3.98
CA SER A 42 -5.50 -9.89 -5.02
C SER A 42 -6.75 -9.13 -4.54
N PRO A 43 -7.52 -8.51 -5.45
CA PRO A 43 -8.77 -7.83 -5.10
C PRO A 43 -9.78 -8.72 -4.39
N GLU A 44 -9.83 -10.01 -4.73
CA GLU A 44 -10.74 -10.99 -4.12
C GLU A 44 -10.40 -11.24 -2.65
N VAL A 45 -9.11 -11.23 -2.33
CA VAL A 45 -8.60 -11.44 -0.97
C VAL A 45 -8.69 -10.16 -0.13
N ALA A 46 -8.77 -8.99 -0.76
CA ALA A 46 -8.84 -7.71 -0.06
C ALA A 46 -10.06 -7.58 0.86
N ALA A 47 -11.17 -8.29 0.56
CA ALA A 47 -12.36 -8.34 1.43
C ALA A 47 -12.17 -9.16 2.72
N GLY A 48 -11.06 -9.93 2.82
CA GLY A 48 -10.71 -10.71 4.01
C GLY A 48 -9.20 -10.88 4.13
N PRO A 49 -8.42 -9.79 4.17
CA PRO A 49 -6.96 -9.81 3.98
C PRO A 49 -6.22 -10.57 5.09
N ARG A 50 -6.85 -10.72 6.24
CA ARG A 50 -6.28 -11.47 7.37
C ARG A 50 -5.98 -12.92 7.03
N ALA A 51 -6.81 -13.55 6.20
CA ALA A 51 -6.65 -14.95 5.79
C ALA A 51 -5.44 -15.16 4.86
N ALA A 52 -4.90 -14.11 4.25
CA ALA A 52 -3.71 -14.19 3.41
C ALA A 52 -2.40 -14.18 4.20
N PHE A 53 -2.45 -13.96 5.51
CA PHE A 53 -1.29 -13.96 6.38
C PHE A 53 -1.22 -15.25 7.23
N PRO A 54 -0.02 -15.66 7.67
CA PRO A 54 0.14 -16.75 8.61
C PRO A 54 -0.69 -16.57 9.90
N ALA A 55 -1.07 -17.65 10.54
CA ALA A 55 -1.84 -17.62 11.80
C ALA A 55 -1.11 -16.88 12.94
N SER A 56 0.21 -16.81 12.91
CA SER A 56 1.04 -16.07 13.87
C SER A 56 0.86 -14.55 13.81
N VAL A 57 0.38 -14.03 12.68
CA VAL A 57 0.09 -12.59 12.52
C VAL A 57 -1.18 -12.27 13.30
N ASN A 58 -1.16 -11.29 14.19
CA ASN A 58 -2.30 -10.90 15.04
C ASN A 58 -2.70 -9.42 14.92
N ALA A 59 -1.95 -8.62 14.17
CA ALA A 59 -2.26 -7.24 13.83
C ALA A 59 -2.22 -7.04 12.31
N LEU A 60 -3.02 -6.14 11.78
CA LEU A 60 -3.04 -5.79 10.36
C LEU A 60 -2.72 -4.32 10.18
N TRP A 61 -1.68 -4.04 9.43
CA TRP A 61 -1.21 -2.69 9.13
C TRP A 61 -1.29 -2.39 7.65
N LEU A 62 -1.46 -1.12 7.33
CA LEU A 62 -1.47 -0.62 5.97
C LEU A 62 -0.46 0.52 5.84
N GLU A 63 0.37 0.51 4.81
CA GLU A 63 1.20 1.63 4.42
C GLU A 63 0.82 2.10 3.03
N VAL A 64 0.55 3.40 2.87
CA VAL A 64 0.15 4.00 1.60
C VAL A 64 1.28 4.85 1.05
N GLY A 65 1.76 4.50 -0.13
CA GLY A 65 2.86 5.20 -0.81
C GLY A 65 4.21 4.88 -0.19
N PHE A 66 4.62 3.61 -0.17
CA PHE A 66 5.87 3.20 0.49
C PHE A 66 7.15 3.65 -0.24
N GLY A 67 7.06 4.24 -1.44
CA GLY A 67 8.23 4.74 -2.17
C GLY A 67 9.29 3.68 -2.46
N GLY A 68 10.47 3.80 -1.86
CA GLY A 68 11.57 2.83 -2.00
C GLY A 68 11.44 1.56 -1.15
N GLY A 69 10.48 1.53 -0.23
CA GLY A 69 10.16 0.39 0.62
C GLY A 69 11.00 0.28 1.90
N GLU A 70 11.86 1.26 2.21
CA GLU A 70 12.72 1.21 3.39
C GLU A 70 11.93 1.09 4.69
N HIS A 71 10.90 1.93 4.86
CA HIS A 71 10.06 1.91 6.05
C HIS A 71 9.24 0.62 6.11
N ALA A 72 8.58 0.23 5.02
CA ALA A 72 7.81 -1.00 4.95
C ALA A 72 8.63 -2.22 5.38
N LEU A 73 9.85 -2.38 4.83
CA LEU A 73 10.73 -3.50 5.16
C LEU A 73 11.23 -3.44 6.61
N ALA A 74 11.51 -2.25 7.14
CA ALA A 74 11.87 -2.09 8.55
C ALA A 74 10.73 -2.50 9.48
N GLN A 75 9.46 -2.14 9.15
CA GLN A 75 8.30 -2.57 9.93
C GLN A 75 8.08 -4.08 9.87
N VAL A 76 8.20 -4.69 8.70
CA VAL A 76 8.09 -6.15 8.51
C VAL A 76 9.12 -6.90 9.35
N ALA A 77 10.38 -6.45 9.36
CA ALA A 77 11.45 -7.07 10.12
C ALA A 77 11.27 -6.89 11.64
N ALA A 78 10.89 -5.68 12.09
CA ALA A 78 10.75 -5.36 13.50
C ALA A 78 9.49 -5.97 14.14
N HIS A 79 8.45 -6.27 13.34
CA HIS A 79 7.15 -6.69 13.83
C HIS A 79 6.64 -7.97 13.13
N PRO A 80 7.25 -9.14 13.37
CA PRO A 80 6.92 -10.38 12.67
C PRO A 80 5.48 -10.87 12.90
N ARG A 81 4.79 -10.35 13.94
CA ARG A 81 3.40 -10.65 14.24
C ARG A 81 2.40 -9.63 13.66
N ALA A 82 2.88 -8.59 12.99
CA ALA A 82 2.04 -7.66 12.25
C ALA A 82 2.11 -7.98 10.75
N GLY A 83 0.98 -8.22 10.12
CA GLY A 83 0.86 -8.31 8.67
C GLY A 83 0.79 -6.91 8.06
N LEU A 84 1.72 -6.58 7.19
CA LEU A 84 1.75 -5.30 6.50
C LEU A 84 1.24 -5.46 5.07
N ILE A 85 0.22 -4.70 4.71
CA ILE A 85 -0.15 -4.45 3.33
C ILE A 85 0.53 -3.14 2.92
N ALA A 86 1.46 -3.19 1.98
CA ALA A 86 2.17 -2.01 1.50
C ALA A 86 1.68 -1.64 0.09
N CYS A 87 1.17 -0.40 -0.06
CA CYS A 87 0.61 0.11 -1.30
C CYS A 87 1.61 1.01 -2.00
N GLU A 88 1.82 0.79 -3.30
CA GLU A 88 2.58 1.68 -4.16
C GLU A 88 2.13 1.50 -5.62
N VAL A 89 2.01 2.61 -6.34
CA VAL A 89 1.62 2.61 -7.76
C VAL A 89 2.80 2.90 -8.69
N PHE A 90 3.90 3.38 -8.14
CA PHE A 90 5.09 3.71 -8.88
C PHE A 90 5.94 2.47 -9.12
N GLU A 91 6.01 2.00 -10.37
CA GLU A 91 6.70 0.77 -10.75
C GLU A 91 8.16 0.71 -10.27
N ASN A 92 8.89 1.83 -10.32
CA ASN A 92 10.28 1.87 -9.84
C ASN A 92 10.38 1.75 -8.31
N GLY A 93 9.36 2.20 -7.58
CA GLY A 93 9.25 2.00 -6.12
C GLY A 93 9.04 0.53 -5.78
N LEU A 94 8.08 -0.13 -6.45
CA LEU A 94 7.88 -1.57 -6.33
C LEU A 94 9.17 -2.35 -6.62
N CYS A 95 9.86 -2.01 -7.72
CA CYS A 95 11.16 -2.62 -8.05
C CYS A 95 12.22 -2.39 -6.97
N SER A 96 12.24 -1.20 -6.35
CA SER A 96 13.18 -0.89 -5.26
C SER A 96 12.96 -1.81 -4.07
N LEU A 97 11.72 -1.91 -3.59
CA LEU A 97 11.36 -2.80 -2.49
C LEU A 97 11.71 -4.27 -2.81
N LEU A 98 11.30 -4.76 -3.99
CA LEU A 98 11.57 -6.14 -4.39
C LEU A 98 13.08 -6.43 -4.51
N SER A 99 13.86 -5.48 -5.02
CA SER A 99 15.32 -5.63 -5.13
C SER A 99 16.04 -5.71 -3.79
N ARG A 100 15.44 -5.16 -2.72
CA ARG A 100 15.96 -5.26 -1.35
C ARG A 100 15.61 -6.61 -0.71
N LEU A 101 14.48 -7.19 -1.09
CA LEU A 101 14.02 -8.49 -0.58
C LEU A 101 14.76 -9.67 -1.23
N VAL A 102 15.08 -9.53 -2.52
CA VAL A 102 15.53 -10.66 -3.33
C VAL A 102 16.92 -10.39 -3.89
N PRO A 103 17.90 -11.26 -3.61
CA PRO A 103 19.22 -11.16 -4.25
C PRO A 103 19.13 -11.41 -5.75
N GLU A 104 20.13 -10.94 -6.49
CA GLU A 104 20.21 -11.17 -7.93
C GLU A 104 20.29 -12.68 -8.22
N GLY A 105 19.50 -13.14 -9.18
CA GLY A 105 19.35 -14.56 -9.51
C GLY A 105 18.33 -15.32 -8.64
N GLY A 106 17.79 -14.68 -7.59
CA GLY A 106 16.80 -15.27 -6.69
C GLY A 106 15.35 -14.90 -6.98
N GLU A 107 15.06 -14.23 -8.11
CA GLU A 107 13.76 -13.60 -8.37
C GLU A 107 12.57 -14.57 -8.27
N GLU A 108 12.77 -15.84 -8.63
CA GLU A 108 11.74 -16.88 -8.59
C GLU A 108 11.66 -17.61 -7.24
N THR A 109 12.79 -17.83 -6.60
CA THR A 109 12.94 -18.85 -5.55
C THR A 109 13.31 -18.30 -4.18
N ALA A 110 13.81 -17.06 -4.09
CA ALA A 110 14.19 -16.49 -2.81
C ALA A 110 13.00 -16.52 -1.81
N PRO A 111 13.25 -16.84 -0.54
CA PRO A 111 12.24 -16.77 0.50
C PRO A 111 11.74 -15.34 0.66
N LEU A 112 10.44 -15.18 0.83
CA LEU A 112 9.78 -13.89 1.02
C LEU A 112 9.16 -13.83 2.41
N PRO A 113 9.08 -12.63 3.04
CA PRO A 113 8.48 -12.49 4.35
C PRO A 113 6.99 -12.83 4.29
N GLY A 114 6.54 -13.74 5.15
CA GLY A 114 5.13 -14.16 5.20
C GLY A 114 4.18 -13.10 5.78
N ASN A 115 4.73 -12.04 6.39
CA ASN A 115 3.96 -10.94 6.97
C ASN A 115 3.96 -9.67 6.09
N LEU A 116 4.27 -9.78 4.79
CA LEU A 116 4.20 -8.70 3.82
C LEU A 116 3.32 -9.07 2.63
N LEU A 117 2.39 -8.19 2.28
CA LEU A 117 1.65 -8.22 1.01
C LEU A 117 1.78 -6.88 0.31
N LEU A 118 1.76 -6.89 -1.01
CA LEU A 118 1.87 -5.69 -1.84
C LEU A 118 0.56 -5.43 -2.59
N TRP A 119 0.15 -4.16 -2.61
CA TRP A 119 -0.94 -3.67 -3.43
C TRP A 119 -0.40 -2.67 -4.44
N ASP A 120 -0.32 -3.06 -5.70
CA ASP A 120 0.28 -2.29 -6.81
C ASP A 120 -0.75 -1.43 -7.57
N ALA A 121 -1.82 -1.05 -6.90
CA ALA A 121 -2.90 -0.24 -7.45
C ALA A 121 -3.28 0.90 -6.49
N ASP A 122 -4.30 1.66 -6.85
CA ASP A 122 -4.79 2.77 -6.02
C ASP A 122 -5.23 2.29 -4.62
N ALA A 123 -4.59 2.84 -3.59
CA ALA A 123 -4.90 2.50 -2.19
C ALA A 123 -6.35 2.82 -1.80
N ARG A 124 -7.01 3.78 -2.47
CA ARG A 124 -8.42 4.10 -2.24
C ARG A 124 -9.33 2.92 -2.60
N ARG A 125 -8.99 2.18 -3.65
CA ARG A 125 -9.71 0.95 -4.04
C ARG A 125 -9.52 -0.16 -3.00
N LEU A 126 -8.31 -0.28 -2.46
CA LEU A 126 -8.07 -1.20 -1.36
C LEU A 126 -8.90 -0.82 -0.13
N LEU A 127 -8.83 0.45 0.30
CA LEU A 127 -9.61 0.93 1.44
C LEU A 127 -11.12 0.69 1.28
N ALA A 128 -11.66 0.86 0.06
CA ALA A 128 -13.06 0.58 -0.22
C ALA A 128 -13.42 -0.91 -0.08
N ALA A 129 -12.49 -1.81 -0.41
CA ALA A 129 -12.67 -3.27 -0.35
C ALA A 129 -12.42 -3.87 1.04
N LEU A 130 -11.60 -3.21 1.87
CA LEU A 130 -11.27 -3.70 3.20
C LEU A 130 -12.52 -3.77 4.11
N PRO A 131 -12.61 -4.79 5.00
CA PRO A 131 -13.66 -4.88 6.01
C PRO A 131 -13.63 -3.73 7.00
N ASP A 132 -14.76 -3.49 7.66
CA ASP A 132 -14.84 -2.56 8.78
C ASP A 132 -13.93 -3.02 9.93
N ALA A 133 -13.32 -2.05 10.62
CA ALA A 133 -12.53 -2.25 11.82
C ALA A 133 -11.47 -3.38 11.69
N CYS A 134 -10.79 -3.45 10.54
CA CYS A 134 -9.79 -4.49 10.29
C CYS A 134 -8.35 -4.03 10.54
N LEU A 135 -8.05 -2.72 10.43
CA LEU A 135 -6.70 -2.19 10.55
C LEU A 135 -6.36 -1.77 11.99
N ASP A 136 -5.22 -2.22 12.48
CA ASP A 136 -4.63 -1.78 13.76
C ASP A 136 -3.75 -0.55 13.56
N ARG A 137 -3.21 -0.33 12.36
CA ARG A 137 -2.36 0.83 12.05
C ARG A 137 -2.39 1.20 10.57
N LEU A 138 -2.35 2.51 10.29
CA LEU A 138 -2.19 3.07 8.95
C LEU A 138 -0.99 4.03 8.93
N PHE A 139 -0.12 3.88 7.93
CA PHE A 139 0.98 4.81 7.67
C PHE A 139 0.72 5.58 6.39
N LEU A 140 0.95 6.88 6.45
CA LEU A 140 0.98 7.78 5.31
C LEU A 140 2.17 8.71 5.48
N LEU A 141 3.29 8.37 4.84
CA LEU A 141 4.56 9.04 5.05
C LEU A 141 4.94 9.84 3.81
N PHE A 142 5.14 11.13 3.98
CA PHE A 142 5.55 12.08 2.95
C PHE A 142 4.70 11.99 1.65
N PRO A 143 3.35 12.05 1.78
CA PRO A 143 2.49 11.98 0.60
C PRO A 143 2.71 13.19 -0.29
N ASP A 144 2.39 13.04 -1.59
CA ASP A 144 2.43 14.14 -2.56
C ASP A 144 1.63 15.35 -2.03
N PRO A 145 2.23 16.53 -1.84
CA PRO A 145 1.59 17.64 -1.14
C PRO A 145 0.50 18.33 -1.96
N TRP A 146 0.60 18.30 -3.29
CA TRP A 146 -0.32 19.03 -4.19
C TRP A 146 -0.59 20.46 -3.70
N PRO A 147 0.41 21.37 -3.63
CA PRO A 147 0.31 22.64 -2.91
C PRO A 147 -0.71 23.63 -3.50
N LYS A 148 -1.02 23.53 -4.80
CA LYS A 148 -2.00 24.41 -5.43
C LYS A 148 -3.43 24.07 -4.98
N ALA A 149 -4.23 25.05 -4.53
CA ALA A 149 -5.60 24.89 -4.06
C ALA A 149 -6.49 24.06 -5.04
N ARG A 150 -6.37 24.29 -6.35
CA ARG A 150 -7.08 23.52 -7.39
C ARG A 150 -6.72 22.03 -7.41
N HIS A 151 -5.62 21.63 -6.76
CA HIS A 151 -5.15 20.25 -6.66
C HIS A 151 -5.48 19.61 -5.31
N ALA A 152 -6.09 20.31 -4.36
CA ALA A 152 -6.39 19.80 -3.02
C ALA A 152 -7.14 18.45 -3.05
N LYS A 153 -8.06 18.28 -4.02
CA LYS A 153 -8.79 17.02 -4.25
C LYS A 153 -7.92 15.81 -4.62
N ARG A 154 -6.62 16.02 -4.89
CA ARG A 154 -5.66 14.96 -5.22
C ARG A 154 -4.94 14.44 -3.98
N ARG A 155 -4.98 15.20 -2.87
CA ARG A 155 -4.35 14.79 -1.62
C ARG A 155 -4.99 13.54 -1.08
N PHE A 156 -4.19 12.69 -0.47
CA PHE A 156 -4.71 11.48 0.16
C PHE A 156 -5.55 11.83 1.40
N VAL A 157 -5.07 12.75 2.23
CA VAL A 157 -5.89 13.28 3.34
C VAL A 157 -6.89 14.28 2.76
N HIS A 158 -8.11 13.80 2.54
CA HIS A 158 -9.20 14.57 1.97
C HIS A 158 -10.50 14.25 2.72
N PRO A 159 -11.37 15.25 3.01
CA PRO A 159 -12.61 15.03 3.76
C PRO A 159 -13.46 13.85 3.29
N ALA A 160 -13.55 13.62 1.96
CA ALA A 160 -14.30 12.49 1.41
C ALA A 160 -13.65 11.11 1.69
N LEU A 161 -12.35 11.04 1.99
CA LEU A 161 -11.67 9.78 2.31
C LEU A 161 -11.70 9.47 3.81
N LEU A 162 -11.81 10.47 4.67
CA LEU A 162 -11.78 10.28 6.12
C LEU A 162 -12.82 9.27 6.64
N PRO A 163 -14.10 9.30 6.17
CA PRO A 163 -15.07 8.29 6.60
C PRO A 163 -14.66 6.85 6.22
N VAL A 164 -14.03 6.67 5.06
CA VAL A 164 -13.56 5.36 4.60
C VAL A 164 -12.40 4.88 5.45
N VAL A 165 -11.44 5.75 5.76
CA VAL A 165 -10.33 5.43 6.67
C VAL A 165 -10.87 5.10 8.06
N ALA A 166 -11.78 5.91 8.60
CA ALA A 166 -12.39 5.66 9.91
C ALA A 166 -13.13 4.31 9.97
N ARG A 167 -13.82 3.94 8.88
CA ARG A 167 -14.52 2.65 8.79
C ARG A 167 -13.58 1.46 8.90
N VAL A 168 -12.44 1.49 8.22
CA VAL A 168 -11.51 0.34 8.18
C VAL A 168 -10.60 0.25 9.40
N MET A 169 -10.40 1.35 10.11
CA MET A 169 -9.59 1.35 11.32
C MET A 169 -10.37 0.83 12.53
N LYS A 170 -9.73 0.03 13.37
CA LYS A 170 -10.30 -0.41 14.65
C LYS A 170 -10.45 0.77 15.61
N PRO A 171 -11.37 0.72 16.56
CA PRO A 171 -11.35 1.64 17.70
C PRO A 171 -9.99 1.62 18.41
N GLY A 172 -9.37 2.80 18.57
CA GLY A 172 -8.03 2.92 19.16
C GLY A 172 -6.86 2.60 18.22
N ALA A 173 -7.11 2.34 16.94
CA ALA A 173 -6.05 2.16 15.96
C ALA A 173 -5.27 3.46 15.73
N ASP A 174 -4.02 3.31 15.30
CA ASP A 174 -3.05 4.39 15.16
C ASP A 174 -2.89 4.79 13.67
N TRP A 175 -3.25 6.02 13.31
CA TRP A 175 -2.95 6.58 11.99
C TRP A 175 -1.77 7.54 12.08
N ARG A 176 -0.64 7.13 11.50
CA ARG A 176 0.59 7.90 11.47
C ARG A 176 0.75 8.62 10.15
N ILE A 177 0.77 9.94 10.23
CA ILE A 177 1.02 10.83 9.09
C ILE A 177 2.30 11.59 9.38
N ALA A 178 3.23 11.59 8.43
CA ALA A 178 4.41 12.45 8.43
C ALA A 178 4.46 13.24 7.12
N THR A 179 4.82 14.51 7.21
CA THR A 179 4.98 15.40 6.07
C THR A 179 6.00 16.49 6.38
N ASP A 180 6.74 16.90 5.36
CA ASP A 180 7.62 18.06 5.37
C ASP A 180 6.99 19.28 4.68
N ASP A 181 5.78 19.11 4.12
CA ASP A 181 5.08 20.18 3.40
C ASP A 181 4.00 20.84 4.28
N PRO A 182 4.05 22.17 4.46
CA PRO A 182 3.10 22.90 5.30
C PRO A 182 1.64 22.82 4.82
N THR A 183 1.39 22.41 3.58
CA THR A 183 0.00 22.23 3.09
C THR A 183 -0.73 21.03 3.69
N TYR A 184 -0.01 20.14 4.38
CA TYR A 184 -0.56 19.00 5.14
C TYR A 184 -0.67 19.28 6.65
N GLN A 185 -0.13 20.39 7.12
CA GLN A 185 -0.22 20.88 8.51
C GLN A 185 -1.47 21.72 8.71
#